data_db805514bdd3485c374430edbb18c8a0
#
_entry.id   db805514bdd3485c374430edbb18c8a0
#
_cell.length_a   1.000
_cell.length_b   1.000
_cell.length_c   1.000
_cell.angle_alpha   90.00
_cell.angle_beta   90.00
_cell.angle_gamma   90.00
#
_symmetry.space_group_name_H-M   'P 1'
#
loop_
_entity.id
_entity.type
_entity.pdbx_description
1 polymer ?
#
loop_
_entity_poly.entity_id
_entity_poly.type
_entity_poly.pdbx_seq_one_letter_code
_entity_poly.pdbx_strand_id
1 'polypeptide(L)'
;MATLHLMVGLPGSGKTTEAKKLEIEYQALRLTPDEWHLYLFGNDFYNDEAKDYEHNERHSKIEKLMWDIAEKSLLLGVDVILDFGCWTKIERDDFRLKAHSLGVKFKIHYMNCSLETIWERLKERNQDSKNTTVFYISKESMVEWNNVFEVPTEEELTQL
;
A
#
# COMPACT_ATOMS: atom_id res chain seq x y z
N MET A 1 -18.51 9.41 -11.67
CA MET A 1 -17.99 9.76 -10.34
C MET A 1 -16.78 8.88 -10.09
N ALA A 2 -15.63 9.49 -9.84
CA ALA A 2 -14.39 8.74 -9.62
C ALA A 2 -14.44 7.92 -8.32
N THR A 3 -13.60 6.90 -8.24
CA THR A 3 -13.46 6.03 -7.07
C THR A 3 -12.02 6.06 -6.57
N LEU A 4 -11.85 6.24 -5.28
CA LEU A 4 -10.59 5.98 -4.58
C LEU A 4 -10.58 4.53 -4.10
N HIS A 5 -9.68 3.72 -4.67
CA HIS A 5 -9.43 2.34 -4.25
C HIS A 5 -8.24 2.29 -3.30
N LEU A 6 -8.42 1.74 -2.12
CA LEU A 6 -7.38 1.60 -1.11
C LEU A 6 -7.00 0.13 -0.96
N MET A 7 -5.74 -0.21 -1.25
CA MET A 7 -5.21 -1.56 -1.02
C MET A 7 -4.78 -1.70 0.44
N VAL A 8 -5.27 -2.73 1.11
CA VAL A 8 -5.01 -2.99 2.53
C VAL A 8 -4.43 -4.39 2.72
N GLY A 9 -3.32 -4.48 3.43
CA GLY A 9 -2.66 -5.75 3.74
C GLY A 9 -1.17 -5.57 4.02
N LEU A 10 -0.57 -6.60 4.59
CA LEU A 10 0.86 -6.66 4.88
C LEU A 10 1.70 -6.86 3.59
N PRO A 11 3.00 -6.54 3.62
CA PRO A 11 3.92 -6.93 2.54
C PRO A 11 3.84 -8.44 2.29
N GLY A 12 3.84 -8.84 1.01
CA GLY A 12 3.70 -10.25 0.62
C GLY A 12 2.27 -10.79 0.60
N SER A 13 1.25 -9.99 0.94
CA SER A 13 -0.16 -10.39 0.89
C SER A 13 -0.78 -10.42 -0.51
N GLY A 14 -0.09 -9.89 -1.52
CA GLY A 14 -0.56 -9.85 -2.91
C GLY A 14 -1.19 -8.53 -3.34
N LYS A 15 -1.08 -7.47 -2.53
CA LYS A 15 -1.65 -6.14 -2.84
C LYS A 15 -1.29 -5.61 -4.22
N THR A 16 0.01 -5.54 -4.51
CA THR A 16 0.49 -4.98 -5.78
C THR A 16 0.05 -5.80 -6.99
N THR A 17 0.00 -7.12 -6.85
CA THR A 17 -0.52 -8.01 -7.90
C THR A 17 -1.99 -7.72 -8.18
N GLU A 18 -2.80 -7.57 -7.14
CA GLU A 18 -4.21 -7.23 -7.28
C GLU A 18 -4.39 -5.80 -7.78
N ALA A 19 -3.64 -4.84 -7.27
CA ALA A 19 -3.67 -3.46 -7.72
C ALA A 19 -3.39 -3.33 -9.23
N LYS A 20 -2.46 -4.10 -9.78
CA LYS A 20 -2.19 -4.16 -11.23
C LYS A 20 -3.38 -4.71 -12.05
N LYS A 21 -4.14 -5.66 -11.52
CA LYS A 21 -5.36 -6.13 -12.18
C LYS A 21 -6.45 -5.06 -12.17
N LEU A 22 -6.66 -4.44 -11.01
CA LEU A 22 -7.65 -3.36 -10.85
C LEU A 22 -7.31 -2.14 -11.71
N GLU A 23 -6.02 -1.82 -11.89
CA GLU A 23 -5.53 -0.75 -12.77
C GLU A 23 -6.04 -0.95 -14.21
N ILE A 24 -5.99 -2.17 -14.71
CA ILE A 24 -6.49 -2.53 -16.04
C ILE A 24 -8.02 -2.54 -16.07
N GLU A 25 -8.65 -3.16 -15.08
CA GLU A 25 -10.10 -3.34 -15.00
C GLU A 25 -10.84 -2.00 -14.94
N TYR A 26 -10.37 -1.09 -14.10
CA TYR A 26 -11.00 0.22 -13.89
C TYR A 26 -10.39 1.35 -14.73
N GLN A 27 -9.34 1.07 -15.50
CA GLN A 27 -8.53 2.11 -16.19
C GLN A 27 -8.09 3.22 -15.22
N ALA A 28 -7.69 2.79 -14.02
CA ALA A 28 -7.36 3.66 -12.90
C ALA A 28 -5.87 4.03 -12.86
N LEU A 29 -5.55 5.14 -12.23
CA LEU A 29 -4.17 5.51 -11.91
C LEU A 29 -3.69 4.76 -10.67
N ARG A 30 -2.75 3.83 -10.84
CA ARG A 30 -2.13 3.12 -9.72
C ARG A 30 -0.90 3.85 -9.18
N LEU A 31 -0.86 4.04 -7.87
CA LEU A 31 0.25 4.68 -7.15
C LEU A 31 0.79 3.69 -6.11
N THR A 32 2.01 3.21 -6.34
CA THR A 32 2.71 2.22 -5.50
C THR A 32 4.00 2.85 -4.94
N PRO A 33 4.02 3.26 -3.66
CA PRO A 33 5.16 3.94 -3.06
C PRO A 33 6.47 3.17 -3.14
N ASP A 34 6.44 1.86 -2.95
CA ASP A 34 7.64 1.01 -3.00
C ASP A 34 8.32 1.06 -4.37
N GLU A 35 7.56 1.08 -5.47
CA GLU A 35 8.12 1.17 -6.82
C GLU A 35 8.81 2.51 -7.03
N TRP A 36 8.20 3.61 -6.58
CA TRP A 36 8.79 4.95 -6.69
C TRP A 36 10.00 5.11 -5.78
N HIS A 37 9.93 4.57 -4.56
CA HIS A 37 11.04 4.62 -3.61
C HIS A 37 12.27 3.92 -4.16
N LEU A 38 12.11 2.69 -4.65
CA LEU A 38 13.21 1.92 -5.24
C LEU A 38 13.79 2.60 -6.49
N TYR A 39 12.94 3.21 -7.32
CA TYR A 39 13.39 3.97 -8.48
C TYR A 39 14.21 5.20 -8.13
N LEU A 40 13.76 5.97 -7.12
CA LEU A 40 14.37 7.25 -6.75
C LEU A 40 15.61 7.08 -5.85
N PHE A 41 15.60 6.13 -4.94
CA PHE A 41 16.59 6.00 -3.87
C PHE A 41 17.27 4.63 -3.80
N GLY A 42 16.81 3.65 -4.58
CA GLY A 42 17.28 2.27 -4.46
C GLY A 42 16.79 1.59 -3.19
N ASN A 43 17.44 0.47 -2.86
CA ASN A 43 17.12 -0.28 -1.64
C ASN A 43 17.91 0.30 -0.47
N ASP A 44 17.26 1.17 0.30
CA ASP A 44 17.77 1.82 1.50
C ASP A 44 17.07 1.36 2.79
N PHE A 45 16.38 0.21 2.72
CA PHE A 45 15.69 -0.42 3.84
C PHE A 45 16.54 -1.55 4.43
N TYR A 46 16.87 -1.45 5.72
CA TYR A 46 17.80 -2.34 6.42
C TYR A 46 17.14 -3.30 7.40
N ASN A 47 15.83 -3.23 7.61
CA ASN A 47 15.09 -3.95 8.65
C ASN A 47 15.63 -3.63 10.06
N ASP A 48 16.01 -2.39 10.30
CA ASP A 48 16.60 -1.89 11.54
C ASP A 48 16.05 -0.47 11.80
N GLU A 49 15.26 -0.31 12.85
CA GLU A 49 14.55 0.93 13.15
C GLU A 49 15.49 2.14 13.23
N ALA A 50 16.68 1.96 13.78
CA ALA A 50 17.65 3.04 13.93
C ALA A 50 18.29 3.47 12.60
N LYS A 51 18.38 2.54 11.62
CA LYS A 51 18.95 2.81 10.28
C LYS A 51 17.90 3.22 9.26
N ASP A 52 16.66 2.84 9.49
CA ASP A 52 15.56 3.06 8.54
C ASP A 52 14.90 4.44 8.67
N TYR A 53 15.44 5.33 9.50
CA TYR A 53 14.90 6.68 9.66
C TYR A 53 14.81 7.46 8.34
N GLU A 54 15.89 7.49 7.56
CA GLU A 54 15.91 8.18 6.27
C GLU A 54 14.97 7.50 5.24
N HIS A 55 14.93 6.16 5.23
CA HIS A 55 14.00 5.39 4.42
C HIS A 55 12.56 5.81 4.73
N ASN A 56 12.18 5.82 6.00
CA ASN A 56 10.82 6.16 6.43
C ASN A 56 10.44 7.60 6.08
N GLU A 57 11.38 8.56 6.24
CA GLU A 57 11.14 9.94 5.84
C GLU A 57 10.92 10.09 4.32
N ARG A 58 11.76 9.43 3.51
CA ARG A 58 11.64 9.42 2.06
C ARG A 58 10.33 8.78 1.62
N HIS A 59 9.98 7.65 2.21
CA HIS A 59 8.74 6.93 1.93
C HIS A 59 7.50 7.79 2.24
N SER A 60 7.47 8.44 3.39
CA SER A 60 6.39 9.35 3.78
C SER A 60 6.24 10.55 2.82
N LYS A 61 7.36 11.10 2.33
CA LYS A 61 7.32 12.18 1.32
C LYS A 61 6.78 11.70 -0.02
N ILE A 62 7.12 10.48 -0.43
CA ILE A 62 6.57 9.86 -1.63
C ILE A 62 5.06 9.67 -1.50
N GLU A 63 4.59 9.10 -0.40
CA GLU A 63 3.15 8.90 -0.16
C GLU A 63 2.37 10.23 -0.15
N LYS A 64 2.95 11.27 0.45
CA LYS A 64 2.35 12.60 0.43
C LYS A 64 2.23 13.16 -1.00
N LEU A 65 3.29 13.06 -1.80
CA LEU A 65 3.27 13.48 -3.19
C LEU A 65 2.26 12.68 -4.02
N MET A 66 2.18 11.37 -3.76
CA MET A 66 1.18 10.50 -4.40
C MET A 66 -0.24 10.91 -4.04
N TRP A 67 -0.47 11.32 -2.79
CA TRP A 67 -1.79 11.84 -2.41
C TRP A 67 -2.14 13.11 -3.18
N ASP A 68 -1.20 14.06 -3.33
CA ASP A 68 -1.42 15.29 -4.10
C ASP A 68 -1.77 14.99 -5.57
N ILE A 69 -1.17 13.94 -6.15
CA ILE A 69 -1.48 13.48 -7.51
C ILE A 69 -2.86 12.79 -7.53
N ALA A 70 -3.14 11.93 -6.55
CA ALA A 70 -4.41 11.21 -6.41
C ALA A 70 -5.59 12.17 -6.33
N GLU A 71 -5.51 13.18 -5.46
CA GLU A 71 -6.53 14.21 -5.29
C GLU A 71 -6.88 14.90 -6.61
N LYS A 72 -5.85 15.36 -7.33
CA LYS A 72 -6.05 16.01 -8.64
C LYS A 72 -6.68 15.06 -9.67
N SER A 73 -6.24 13.80 -9.70
CA SER A 73 -6.75 12.81 -10.63
C SER A 73 -8.22 12.47 -10.35
N LEU A 74 -8.57 12.30 -9.09
CA LEU A 74 -9.96 12.06 -8.65
C LEU A 74 -10.88 13.23 -9.03
N LEU A 75 -10.44 14.47 -8.83
CA LEU A 75 -11.18 15.68 -9.24
C LEU A 75 -11.35 15.78 -10.76
N LEU A 76 -10.45 15.21 -11.55
CA LEU A 76 -10.56 15.11 -13.00
C LEU A 76 -11.43 13.92 -13.46
N GLY A 77 -11.99 13.16 -12.53
CA GLY A 77 -12.86 12.03 -12.82
C GLY A 77 -12.12 10.71 -13.10
N VAL A 78 -10.83 10.63 -12.79
CA VAL A 78 -10.00 9.42 -12.96
C VAL A 78 -10.00 8.62 -11.65
N ASP A 79 -10.30 7.32 -11.73
CA ASP A 79 -10.18 6.41 -10.60
C ASP A 79 -8.71 6.26 -10.17
N VAL A 80 -8.48 6.18 -8.87
CA VAL A 80 -7.13 6.06 -8.31
C VAL A 80 -7.03 4.84 -7.40
N ILE A 81 -5.92 4.12 -7.51
CA ILE A 81 -5.57 3.00 -6.63
C ILE A 81 -4.35 3.39 -5.80
N LEU A 82 -4.52 3.47 -4.48
CA LEU A 82 -3.42 3.66 -3.53
C LEU A 82 -2.97 2.29 -3.02
N ASP A 83 -1.80 1.85 -3.47
CA ASP A 83 -1.16 0.59 -3.04
C ASP A 83 -0.24 0.85 -1.84
N PHE A 84 -0.84 1.42 -0.76
CA PHE A 84 -0.09 1.93 0.41
C PHE A 84 0.01 0.92 1.55
N GLY A 85 -0.87 -0.08 1.60
CA GLY A 85 -0.93 -1.05 2.69
C GLY A 85 -1.90 -0.69 3.81
N CYS A 86 -1.91 0.52 4.31
CA CYS A 86 -2.86 1.11 5.29
C CYS A 86 -3.21 0.16 6.44
N TRP A 87 -2.26 -0.05 7.33
CA TRP A 87 -2.33 -1.11 8.36
C TRP A 87 -3.27 -0.78 9.50
N THR A 88 -3.42 0.51 9.85
CA THR A 88 -4.27 0.91 10.97
C THR A 88 -5.63 1.42 10.50
N LYS A 89 -6.63 1.26 11.37
CA LYS A 89 -7.96 1.81 11.11
C LYS A 89 -7.93 3.33 10.95
N ILE A 90 -7.08 4.02 11.70
CA ILE A 90 -6.93 5.49 11.65
C ILE A 90 -6.47 5.93 10.26
N GLU A 91 -5.49 5.26 9.67
CA GLU A 91 -5.04 5.56 8.29
C GLU A 91 -6.16 5.37 7.27
N ARG A 92 -6.91 4.28 7.38
CA ARG A 92 -8.02 3.98 6.47
C ARG A 92 -9.17 4.98 6.60
N ASP A 93 -9.50 5.38 7.83
CA ASP A 93 -10.52 6.39 8.10
C ASP A 93 -10.12 7.77 7.57
N ASP A 94 -8.83 8.13 7.63
CA ASP A 94 -8.32 9.38 7.05
C ASP A 94 -8.54 9.42 5.52
N PHE A 95 -8.21 8.33 4.81
CA PHE A 95 -8.46 8.25 3.36
C PHE A 95 -9.95 8.24 3.02
N ARG A 96 -10.78 7.62 3.85
CA ARG A 96 -12.25 7.66 3.69
C ARG A 96 -12.78 9.08 3.83
N LEU A 97 -12.34 9.83 4.84
CA LEU A 97 -12.71 11.23 5.04
C LEU A 97 -12.25 12.11 3.88
N LYS A 98 -11.04 11.91 3.39
CA LYS A 98 -10.51 12.61 2.20
C LYS A 98 -11.37 12.34 0.97
N ALA A 99 -11.71 11.08 0.68
CA ALA A 99 -12.59 10.71 -0.44
C ALA A 99 -13.97 11.35 -0.30
N HIS A 100 -14.55 11.32 0.89
CA HIS A 100 -15.84 11.96 1.17
C HIS A 100 -15.78 13.48 0.93
N SER A 101 -14.71 14.13 1.39
CA SER A 101 -14.52 15.58 1.20
C SER A 101 -14.40 15.97 -0.27
N LEU A 102 -13.87 15.09 -1.12
CA LEU A 102 -13.77 15.28 -2.57
C LEU A 102 -15.06 14.90 -3.31
N GLY A 103 -16.05 14.32 -2.62
CA GLY A 103 -17.29 13.84 -3.23
C GLY A 103 -17.08 12.65 -4.17
N VAL A 104 -16.07 11.82 -3.92
CA VAL A 104 -15.77 10.62 -4.69
C VAL A 104 -16.14 9.35 -3.92
N LYS A 105 -16.30 8.22 -4.64
CA LYS A 105 -16.51 6.92 -3.99
C LYS A 105 -15.23 6.44 -3.33
N PHE A 106 -15.37 5.63 -2.28
CA PHE A 106 -14.26 5.00 -1.57
C PHE A 106 -14.46 3.49 -1.51
N LYS A 107 -13.41 2.71 -1.78
CA LYS A 107 -13.47 1.25 -1.72
C LYS A 107 -12.18 0.67 -1.16
N ILE A 108 -12.30 -0.18 -0.15
CA ILE A 108 -11.19 -0.96 0.41
C ILE A 108 -11.09 -2.31 -0.31
N HIS A 109 -9.87 -2.67 -0.70
CA HIS A 109 -9.50 -3.99 -1.18
C HIS A 109 -8.57 -4.63 -0.16
N TYR A 110 -9.14 -5.49 0.70
CA TYR A 110 -8.40 -6.17 1.76
C TYR A 110 -7.83 -7.49 1.26
N MET A 111 -6.51 -7.61 1.33
CA MET A 111 -5.79 -8.84 1.01
C MET A 111 -5.70 -9.70 2.25
N ASN A 112 -6.74 -10.49 2.52
CA ASN A 112 -6.78 -11.44 3.63
C ASN A 112 -5.90 -12.65 3.32
N CYS A 113 -4.71 -12.69 3.91
CA CYS A 113 -3.73 -13.72 3.69
C CYS A 113 -3.14 -14.17 5.05
N SER A 114 -2.98 -15.47 5.27
CA SER A 114 -2.37 -15.98 6.49
C SER A 114 -0.90 -15.54 6.59
N LEU A 115 -0.43 -15.33 7.82
CA LEU A 115 0.96 -14.96 8.08
C LEU A 115 1.94 -16.01 7.53
N GLU A 116 1.57 -17.28 7.60
CA GLU A 116 2.34 -18.40 7.06
C GLU A 116 2.50 -18.29 5.53
N THR A 117 1.40 -18.05 4.81
CA THR A 117 1.43 -17.82 3.35
C THR A 117 2.24 -16.60 2.98
N ILE A 118 2.10 -15.49 3.72
CA ILE A 118 2.89 -14.28 3.53
C ILE A 118 4.38 -14.61 3.68
N TRP A 119 4.76 -15.34 4.74
CA TRP A 119 6.15 -15.70 4.98
C TRP A 119 6.75 -16.57 3.88
N GLU A 120 6.01 -17.57 3.39
CA GLU A 120 6.48 -18.40 2.27
C GLU A 120 6.75 -17.56 1.01
N ARG A 121 5.87 -16.64 0.68
CA ARG A 121 6.06 -15.71 -0.45
C ARG A 121 7.24 -14.76 -0.24
N LEU A 122 7.43 -14.25 0.97
CA LEU A 122 8.56 -13.38 1.30
C LEU A 122 9.90 -14.13 1.22
N LYS A 123 9.95 -15.40 1.67
CA LYS A 123 11.16 -16.24 1.53
C LYS A 123 11.56 -16.39 0.08
N GLU A 124 10.63 -16.75 -0.80
CA GLU A 124 10.89 -16.89 -2.24
C GLU A 124 11.37 -15.56 -2.83
N ARG A 125 10.69 -14.47 -2.53
CA ARG A 125 11.03 -13.13 -3.01
C ARG A 125 12.41 -12.67 -2.52
N ASN A 126 12.74 -12.93 -1.27
CA ASN A 126 14.02 -12.56 -0.66
C ASN A 126 15.21 -13.35 -1.24
N GLN A 127 14.98 -14.54 -1.81
CA GLN A 127 16.01 -15.35 -2.46
C GLN A 127 16.37 -14.83 -3.86
N ASP A 128 15.52 -14.05 -4.49
CA ASP A 128 15.78 -13.46 -5.79
C ASP A 128 16.66 -12.21 -5.66
N SER A 129 17.97 -12.43 -5.67
CA SER A 129 18.97 -11.36 -5.60
C SER A 129 18.94 -10.38 -6.79
N LYS A 130 18.24 -10.72 -7.87
CA LYS A 130 18.05 -9.88 -9.06
C LYS A 130 16.78 -9.05 -8.99
N ASN A 131 15.91 -9.31 -8.01
CA ASN A 131 14.67 -8.58 -7.85
C ASN A 131 14.94 -7.20 -7.26
N THR A 132 14.96 -6.18 -8.11
CA THR A 132 15.14 -4.77 -7.76
C THR A 132 13.82 -4.02 -7.59
N THR A 133 12.68 -4.72 -7.67
CA THR A 133 11.34 -4.12 -7.65
C THR A 133 10.66 -4.18 -6.30
N VAL A 134 11.25 -4.85 -5.32
CA VAL A 134 10.70 -5.01 -3.96
C VAL A 134 11.82 -4.93 -2.91
N PHE A 135 11.47 -4.49 -1.71
CA PHE A 135 12.37 -4.52 -0.56
C PHE A 135 12.53 -5.93 0.01
N TYR A 136 13.71 -6.21 0.53
CA TYR A 136 13.95 -7.38 1.38
C TYR A 136 13.23 -7.18 2.72
N ILE A 137 12.40 -8.16 3.13
CA ILE A 137 11.66 -8.11 4.40
C ILE A 137 12.11 -9.28 5.28
N SER A 138 12.66 -8.96 6.46
CA SER A 138 13.03 -9.97 7.46
C SER A 138 11.79 -10.59 8.12
N LYS A 139 11.97 -11.76 8.72
CA LYS A 139 10.91 -12.41 9.48
C LYS A 139 10.52 -11.60 10.71
N GLU A 140 11.50 -11.00 11.36
CA GLU A 140 11.34 -10.14 12.54
C GLU A 140 10.47 -8.94 12.20
N SER A 141 10.80 -8.20 11.13
CA SER A 141 9.99 -7.05 10.67
C SER A 141 8.57 -7.47 10.33
N MET A 142 8.37 -8.62 9.67
CA MET A 142 7.05 -9.12 9.34
C MET A 142 6.21 -9.41 10.59
N VAL A 143 6.81 -10.00 11.63
CA VAL A 143 6.12 -10.28 12.91
C VAL A 143 5.74 -8.99 13.62
N GLU A 144 6.64 -8.02 13.68
CA GLU A 144 6.37 -6.70 14.27
C GLU A 144 5.21 -6.00 13.56
N TRP A 145 5.23 -5.97 12.25
CA TRP A 145 4.17 -5.32 11.46
C TRP A 145 2.82 -6.03 11.57
N ASN A 146 2.83 -7.36 11.68
CA ASN A 146 1.60 -8.11 11.94
C ASN A 146 0.98 -7.77 13.29
N ASN A 147 1.79 -7.44 14.30
CA ASN A 147 1.29 -7.01 15.61
C ASN A 147 0.65 -5.61 15.57
N VAL A 148 1.06 -4.77 14.63
CA VAL A 148 0.50 -3.42 14.43
C VAL A 148 -0.71 -3.45 13.49
N PHE A 149 -0.81 -4.44 12.62
CA PHE A 149 -1.85 -4.53 11.61
C PHE A 149 -3.24 -4.75 12.23
N GLU A 150 -4.16 -3.86 11.93
CA GLU A 150 -5.57 -3.92 12.32
C GLU A 150 -6.41 -4.42 11.14
N VAL A 151 -6.99 -5.60 11.29
CA VAL A 151 -7.86 -6.20 10.26
C VAL A 151 -9.06 -5.29 10.01
N PRO A 152 -9.37 -4.92 8.75
CA PRO A 152 -10.57 -4.16 8.45
C PRO A 152 -11.84 -4.86 8.90
N THR A 153 -12.77 -4.08 9.47
CA THR A 153 -14.09 -4.59 9.89
C THR A 153 -15.01 -4.82 8.68
N GLU A 154 -16.05 -5.62 8.84
CA GLU A 154 -17.07 -5.79 7.80
C GLU A 154 -17.72 -4.47 7.40
N GLU A 155 -17.93 -3.57 8.36
CA GLU A 155 -18.45 -2.23 8.10
C GLU A 155 -17.52 -1.43 7.17
N GLU A 156 -16.21 -1.46 7.42
CA GLU A 156 -15.22 -0.78 6.56
C GLU A 156 -15.22 -1.31 5.13
N LEU A 157 -15.46 -2.62 4.95
CA LEU A 157 -15.43 -3.28 3.63
C LEU A 157 -16.72 -3.09 2.82
N THR A 158 -17.85 -2.80 3.49
CA THR A 158 -19.18 -2.67 2.85
C THR A 158 -19.60 -1.23 2.60
N GLN A 159 -18.96 -0.24 3.23
CA GLN A 159 -19.22 1.17 2.97
C GLN A 159 -18.65 1.58 1.60
N LEU A 160 -19.54 2.00 0.71
CA LEU A 160 -19.23 2.52 -0.63
C LEU A 160 -19.16 4.05 -0.62
#